data_ccbd4d344be2c44874a32319f9fdc63f
#
_entry.id   ccbd4d344be2c44874a32319f9fdc63f
#
_cell.length_a   1.000
_cell.length_b   1.000
_cell.length_c   1.000
_cell.angle_alpha   90.00
_cell.angle_beta   90.00
_cell.angle_gamma   90.00
#
_symmetry.space_group_name_H-M   'P 1'
#
loop_
_entity.id
_entity.type
_entity.pdbx_description
1 polymer ?
#
loop_
_entity_poly.entity_id
_entity_poly.type
_entity_poly.pdbx_seq_one_letter_code
_entity_poly.pdbx_strand_id
1 'polypeptide(L)'
;TEDTAPRPAIHVVGAARGSGRSATRSEDIVESSDLGPDAHGGDTGRTSAIAPEAARAFDAAMALVRGKQIDKALDAFAAFLVRWPDHPYADSAMYWRGECYFSRGDFARAVEQLEGVISRFPEGNKVPDAMWKLGMSEQKLGHADKAKDWFAKLAQRFPESPAAHRLPQVRGPTSQSPDTTR
;
A
#
# COMPACT_ATOMS: atom_id res chain seq x y z
N THR A 1 -31.30 9.14 56.02
CA THR A 1 -31.41 10.25 55.06
C THR A 1 -30.65 9.87 53.81
N GLU A 2 -31.44 9.44 52.82
CA GLU A 2 -30.98 9.07 51.49
C GLU A 2 -30.69 10.34 50.70
N ASP A 3 -29.47 10.45 50.15
CA ASP A 3 -29.12 11.49 49.20
C ASP A 3 -29.09 10.88 47.78
N THR A 4 -30.23 11.08 47.09
CA THR A 4 -30.43 10.62 45.72
C THR A 4 -30.04 11.75 44.77
N ALA A 5 -28.83 11.73 44.22
CA ALA A 5 -28.41 12.65 43.17
C ALA A 5 -29.04 12.24 41.81
N PRO A 6 -29.64 13.18 41.06
CA PRO A 6 -30.26 12.87 39.77
C PRO A 6 -29.20 12.69 38.65
N ARG A 7 -29.41 11.66 37.83
CA ARG A 7 -28.61 11.38 36.61
C ARG A 7 -28.91 12.45 35.54
N PRO A 8 -27.90 12.95 34.81
CA PRO A 8 -28.15 13.86 33.70
C PRO A 8 -28.78 13.13 32.50
N ALA A 9 -29.85 13.71 31.98
CA ALA A 9 -30.55 13.25 30.79
C ALA A 9 -29.69 13.49 29.52
N ILE A 10 -29.56 12.46 28.72
CA ILE A 10 -28.91 12.54 27.39
C ILE A 10 -29.90 13.20 26.44
N HIS A 11 -29.65 14.44 26.06
CA HIS A 11 -30.33 15.07 24.93
C HIS A 11 -29.83 14.51 23.61
N VAL A 12 -30.65 13.70 22.97
CA VAL A 12 -30.51 13.35 21.55
C VAL A 12 -31.03 14.55 20.75
N VAL A 13 -30.11 15.35 20.20
CA VAL A 13 -30.48 16.37 19.23
C VAL A 13 -30.35 15.75 17.86
N GLY A 14 -31.45 15.72 17.14
CA GLY A 14 -31.56 15.13 15.83
C GLY A 14 -30.94 15.97 14.73
N ALA A 15 -30.59 15.24 13.68
CA ALA A 15 -30.62 15.56 12.25
C ALA A 15 -30.33 16.99 11.81
N ALA A 16 -29.17 17.17 11.17
CA ALA A 16 -29.04 18.11 10.07
C ALA A 16 -28.49 17.37 8.85
N ARG A 17 -29.33 17.30 7.83
CA ARG A 17 -29.00 16.88 6.46
C ARG A 17 -28.01 17.88 5.89
N GLY A 18 -26.84 17.40 5.51
CA GLY A 18 -25.85 18.12 4.70
C GLY A 18 -25.45 17.20 3.55
N SER A 19 -26.10 17.38 2.41
CA SER A 19 -25.73 16.79 1.14
C SER A 19 -24.45 17.43 0.64
N GLY A 20 -23.34 16.70 0.74
CA GLY A 20 -22.07 17.02 0.11
C GLY A 20 -21.58 15.77 -0.61
N ARG A 21 -22.08 15.55 -1.82
CA ARG A 21 -21.49 14.59 -2.76
C ARG A 21 -20.11 15.12 -3.14
N SER A 22 -19.07 14.53 -2.59
CA SER A 22 -17.77 14.47 -3.24
C SER A 22 -17.51 13.00 -3.52
N ALA A 23 -17.97 12.56 -4.67
CA ALA A 23 -17.57 11.28 -5.24
C ALA A 23 -16.12 11.43 -5.70
N THR A 24 -15.17 11.21 -4.82
CA THR A 24 -13.82 10.89 -5.25
C THR A 24 -13.87 9.47 -5.80
N ARG A 25 -13.80 9.42 -7.09
CA ARG A 25 -13.80 8.27 -7.96
C ARG A 25 -12.70 7.29 -7.53
N SER A 26 -13.12 6.14 -7.02
CA SER A 26 -12.24 5.03 -6.63
C SER A 26 -11.73 4.29 -7.88
N GLU A 27 -10.94 4.95 -8.72
CA GLU A 27 -10.45 4.37 -9.96
C GLU A 27 -8.99 3.88 -9.89
N ASP A 28 -8.30 4.12 -8.78
CA ASP A 28 -6.86 3.82 -8.68
C ASP A 28 -6.52 2.40 -8.16
N ILE A 29 -7.50 1.51 -8.02
CA ILE A 29 -7.26 0.17 -7.44
C ILE A 29 -6.91 -0.89 -8.50
N VAL A 30 -7.08 -0.62 -9.78
CA VAL A 30 -7.16 -1.70 -10.78
C VAL A 30 -6.08 -1.66 -11.84
N GLU A 31 -4.99 -0.95 -11.66
CA GLU A 31 -3.92 -0.99 -12.65
C GLU A 31 -2.55 -1.40 -12.09
N SER A 32 -2.57 -2.48 -11.31
CA SER A 32 -1.41 -3.38 -11.22
C SER A 32 -1.77 -4.64 -11.99
N SER A 33 -1.42 -4.67 -13.25
CA SER A 33 -1.60 -5.80 -14.15
C SER A 33 -0.72 -7.00 -13.79
N ASP A 34 -0.45 -7.21 -12.51
CA ASP A 34 0.37 -8.32 -12.04
C ASP A 34 -0.28 -9.01 -10.83
N LEU A 35 -1.43 -9.64 -11.09
CA LEU A 35 -2.13 -10.52 -10.17
C LEU A 35 -1.66 -11.99 -10.33
N GLY A 36 -0.47 -12.20 -10.90
CA GLY A 36 0.15 -13.52 -10.95
C GLY A 36 0.89 -13.83 -9.64
N PRO A 37 0.99 -15.10 -9.24
CA PRO A 37 1.97 -15.50 -8.24
C PRO A 37 3.36 -15.26 -8.85
N ASP A 38 4.02 -14.16 -8.44
CA ASP A 38 5.38 -13.88 -8.86
C ASP A 38 6.26 -15.10 -8.53
N ALA A 39 6.74 -15.77 -9.56
CA ALA A 39 7.69 -16.84 -9.43
C ALA A 39 8.95 -16.26 -8.79
N HIS A 40 9.17 -16.57 -7.51
CA HIS A 40 10.37 -16.23 -6.79
C HIS A 40 11.54 -16.98 -7.43
N GLY A 41 12.24 -16.31 -8.34
CA GLY A 41 13.47 -16.80 -8.91
C GLY A 41 14.63 -16.56 -7.96
N GLY A 42 15.16 -17.65 -7.41
CA GLY A 42 16.52 -17.74 -6.89
C GLY A 42 16.70 -17.76 -5.39
N ASP A 43 16.51 -18.89 -4.77
CA ASP A 43 17.50 -19.47 -3.85
C ASP A 43 17.31 -21.00 -3.77
N THR A 44 18.32 -21.72 -4.22
CA THR A 44 18.46 -23.17 -4.08
C THR A 44 18.88 -23.49 -2.66
N GLY A 45 17.92 -23.78 -1.75
CA GLY A 45 18.35 -24.37 -0.49
C GLY A 45 17.34 -24.49 0.64
N ARG A 46 16.13 -23.96 0.54
CA ARG A 46 15.05 -24.23 1.48
C ARG A 46 13.73 -24.36 0.76
N THR A 47 13.48 -25.54 0.22
CA THR A 47 12.13 -25.99 -0.09
C THR A 47 11.42 -26.28 1.23
N SER A 48 11.14 -25.24 2.02
CA SER A 48 10.01 -25.24 2.92
C SER A 48 8.82 -25.28 1.99
N ALA A 49 8.18 -26.44 1.87
CA ALA A 49 6.97 -26.60 1.09
C ALA A 49 6.05 -25.45 1.48
N ILE A 50 5.74 -24.56 0.53
CA ILE A 50 4.80 -23.46 0.75
C ILE A 50 3.58 -24.09 1.39
N ALA A 51 3.35 -23.82 2.67
CA ALA A 51 2.28 -24.51 3.38
C ALA A 51 0.98 -24.21 2.61
N PRO A 52 0.29 -25.24 2.06
CA PRO A 52 -0.86 -25.02 1.18
C PRO A 52 -1.97 -24.22 1.86
N GLU A 53 -1.97 -24.20 3.18
CA GLU A 53 -2.85 -23.34 3.98
C GLU A 53 -2.50 -21.86 3.86
N ALA A 54 -1.21 -21.50 3.85
CA ALA A 54 -0.78 -20.13 3.71
C ALA A 54 -1.14 -19.56 2.32
N ALA A 55 -0.91 -20.36 1.26
CA ALA A 55 -1.31 -19.95 -0.09
C ALA A 55 -2.84 -19.71 -0.16
N ARG A 56 -3.65 -20.64 0.36
CA ARG A 56 -5.12 -20.48 0.39
C ARG A 56 -5.56 -19.27 1.19
N ALA A 57 -4.91 -18.98 2.32
CA ALA A 57 -5.23 -17.82 3.15
C ALA A 57 -4.89 -16.50 2.42
N PHE A 58 -3.75 -16.46 1.73
CA PHE A 58 -3.37 -15.32 0.92
C PHE A 58 -4.35 -15.11 -0.24
N ASP A 59 -4.69 -16.17 -0.99
CA ASP A 59 -5.65 -16.12 -2.10
C ASP A 59 -7.04 -15.66 -1.64
N ALA A 60 -7.47 -16.11 -0.46
CA ALA A 60 -8.73 -15.67 0.14
C ALA A 60 -8.69 -14.15 0.47
N ALA A 61 -7.59 -13.66 1.03
CA ALA A 61 -7.42 -12.23 1.29
C ALA A 61 -7.42 -11.43 -0.02
N MET A 62 -6.74 -11.91 -1.06
CA MET A 62 -6.75 -11.29 -2.39
C MET A 62 -8.15 -11.29 -3.03
N ALA A 63 -8.95 -12.34 -2.81
CA ALA A 63 -10.34 -12.38 -3.28
C ALA A 63 -11.18 -11.28 -2.61
N LEU A 64 -10.95 -10.98 -1.33
CA LEU A 64 -11.61 -9.89 -0.62
C LEU A 64 -11.22 -8.51 -1.20
N VAL A 65 -9.95 -8.32 -1.57
CA VAL A 65 -9.49 -7.09 -2.26
C VAL A 65 -10.23 -6.92 -3.59
N ARG A 66 -10.22 -7.96 -4.44
CA ARG A 66 -10.94 -7.95 -5.73
C ARG A 66 -12.44 -7.70 -5.55
N GLY A 67 -13.03 -8.24 -4.48
CA GLY A 67 -14.43 -8.00 -4.10
C GLY A 67 -14.69 -6.65 -3.41
N LYS A 68 -13.68 -5.76 -3.34
CA LYS A 68 -13.76 -4.44 -2.68
C LYS A 68 -14.20 -4.51 -1.20
N GLN A 69 -14.02 -5.66 -0.55
CA GLN A 69 -14.29 -5.86 0.87
C GLN A 69 -13.06 -5.48 1.70
N ILE A 70 -12.68 -4.20 1.66
CA ILE A 70 -11.39 -3.72 2.13
C ILE A 70 -11.16 -4.00 3.62
N ASP A 71 -12.15 -3.80 4.48
CA ASP A 71 -12.00 -4.04 5.91
C ASP A 71 -11.73 -5.52 6.20
N LYS A 72 -12.46 -6.43 5.53
CA LYS A 72 -12.21 -7.86 5.68
C LYS A 72 -10.85 -8.29 5.11
N ALA A 73 -10.40 -7.66 4.03
CA ALA A 73 -9.07 -7.90 3.47
C ALA A 73 -7.97 -7.48 4.46
N LEU A 74 -8.12 -6.34 5.12
CA LEU A 74 -7.20 -5.87 6.18
C LEU A 74 -7.07 -6.89 7.31
N ASP A 75 -8.20 -7.43 7.79
CA ASP A 75 -8.21 -8.45 8.84
C ASP A 75 -7.57 -9.76 8.36
N ALA A 76 -7.89 -10.18 7.13
CA ALA A 76 -7.34 -11.40 6.55
C ALA A 76 -5.81 -11.33 6.38
N PHE A 77 -5.26 -10.21 5.86
CA PHE A 77 -3.81 -10.02 5.77
C PHE A 77 -3.16 -9.88 7.15
N ALA A 78 -3.82 -9.26 8.12
CA ALA A 78 -3.31 -9.20 9.49
C ALA A 78 -3.19 -10.60 10.09
N ALA A 79 -4.22 -11.43 9.96
CA ALA A 79 -4.22 -12.81 10.42
C ALA A 79 -3.14 -13.65 9.71
N PHE A 80 -2.95 -13.43 8.40
CA PHE A 80 -1.88 -14.07 7.63
C PHE A 80 -0.50 -13.76 8.21
N LEU A 81 -0.21 -12.48 8.43
CA LEU A 81 1.10 -12.02 8.92
C LEU A 81 1.39 -12.49 10.36
N VAL A 82 0.36 -12.69 11.18
CA VAL A 82 0.51 -13.28 12.52
C VAL A 82 0.82 -14.77 12.44
N ARG A 83 0.13 -15.48 11.56
CA ARG A 83 0.27 -16.94 11.47
C ARG A 83 1.51 -17.39 10.69
N TRP A 84 1.92 -16.63 9.69
CA TRP A 84 3.03 -16.95 8.78
C TRP A 84 3.96 -15.76 8.55
N PRO A 85 4.63 -15.24 9.59
CA PRO A 85 5.43 -14.01 9.52
C PRO A 85 6.64 -14.13 8.57
N ASP A 86 7.18 -15.34 8.41
CA ASP A 86 8.38 -15.62 7.61
C ASP A 86 8.06 -16.37 6.30
N HIS A 87 6.78 -16.40 5.93
CA HIS A 87 6.36 -17.05 4.69
C HIS A 87 6.80 -16.22 3.48
N PRO A 88 7.13 -16.84 2.30
CA PRO A 88 7.46 -16.09 1.08
C PRO A 88 6.43 -15.05 0.65
N TYR A 89 5.17 -15.19 1.05
CA TYR A 89 4.12 -14.19 0.77
C TYR A 89 3.96 -13.11 1.85
N ALA A 90 4.82 -13.09 2.88
CA ALA A 90 4.65 -12.11 3.97
C ALA A 90 4.93 -10.68 3.52
N ASP A 91 5.90 -10.46 2.63
CA ASP A 91 6.16 -9.17 1.98
C ASP A 91 4.94 -8.70 1.18
N SER A 92 4.39 -9.58 0.36
CA SER A 92 3.20 -9.32 -0.45
C SER A 92 1.97 -9.08 0.42
N ALA A 93 1.77 -9.86 1.49
CA ALA A 93 0.66 -9.66 2.42
C ALA A 93 0.74 -8.29 3.13
N MET A 94 1.93 -7.87 3.53
CA MET A 94 2.14 -6.56 4.15
C MET A 94 1.96 -5.42 3.14
N TYR A 95 2.45 -5.59 1.91
CA TYR A 95 2.23 -4.65 0.81
C TYR A 95 0.73 -4.46 0.52
N TRP A 96 -0.01 -5.55 0.32
CA TRP A 96 -1.45 -5.49 0.04
C TRP A 96 -2.26 -4.90 1.21
N ARG A 97 -1.79 -5.11 2.43
CA ARG A 97 -2.39 -4.43 3.59
C ARG A 97 -2.19 -2.92 3.51
N GLY A 98 -1.01 -2.46 3.09
CA GLY A 98 -0.73 -1.05 2.79
C GLY A 98 -1.64 -0.49 1.68
N GLU A 99 -1.84 -1.25 0.60
CA GLU A 99 -2.76 -0.92 -0.50
C GLU A 99 -4.21 -0.79 0.00
N CYS A 100 -4.65 -1.69 0.87
CA CYS A 100 -5.99 -1.62 1.48
C CYS A 100 -6.18 -0.34 2.30
N TYR A 101 -5.19 0.05 3.12
CA TYR A 101 -5.23 1.32 3.86
C TYR A 101 -5.24 2.52 2.91
N PHE A 102 -4.42 2.50 1.87
CA PHE A 102 -4.41 3.54 0.84
C PHE A 102 -5.77 3.70 0.17
N SER A 103 -6.38 2.59 -0.26
CA SER A 103 -7.71 2.56 -0.87
C SER A 103 -8.80 3.14 0.02
N ARG A 104 -8.67 2.94 1.34
CA ARG A 104 -9.59 3.46 2.34
C ARG A 104 -9.35 4.94 2.63
N GLY A 105 -8.27 5.54 2.11
CA GLY A 105 -7.86 6.90 2.39
C GLY A 105 -7.12 7.07 3.73
N ASP A 106 -6.76 5.98 4.39
CA ASP A 106 -5.98 5.98 5.63
C ASP A 106 -4.47 5.97 5.27
N PHE A 107 -4.02 7.10 4.72
CA PHE A 107 -2.68 7.22 4.18
C PHE A 107 -1.59 7.09 5.26
N ALA A 108 -1.88 7.49 6.50
CA ALA A 108 -0.94 7.34 7.61
C ALA A 108 -0.63 5.86 7.88
N ARG A 109 -1.67 5.03 8.00
CA ARG A 109 -1.48 3.58 8.19
C ARG A 109 -0.92 2.91 6.94
N ALA A 110 -1.23 3.41 5.74
CA ALA A 110 -0.60 2.92 4.51
C ALA A 110 0.92 3.13 4.58
N VAL A 111 1.40 4.31 4.99
CA VAL A 111 2.83 4.61 5.19
C VAL A 111 3.46 3.60 6.15
N GLU A 112 2.88 3.39 7.34
CA GLU A 112 3.41 2.43 8.34
C GLU A 112 3.58 1.02 7.77
N GLN A 113 2.59 0.52 7.03
CA GLN A 113 2.65 -0.81 6.45
C GLN A 113 3.72 -0.91 5.35
N LEU A 114 3.78 0.09 4.48
CA LEU A 114 4.72 0.13 3.35
C LEU A 114 6.17 0.32 3.81
N GLU A 115 6.42 1.11 4.84
CA GLU A 115 7.74 1.18 5.50
C GLU A 115 8.12 -0.16 6.14
N GLY A 116 7.13 -0.86 6.70
CA GLY A 116 7.29 -2.22 7.20
C GLY A 116 7.73 -3.21 6.13
N VAL A 117 7.24 -3.09 4.89
CA VAL A 117 7.71 -3.92 3.76
C VAL A 117 9.21 -3.71 3.53
N ILE A 118 9.65 -2.46 3.45
CA ILE A 118 11.03 -2.11 3.14
C ILE A 118 11.99 -2.52 4.26
N SER A 119 11.58 -2.35 5.51
CA SER A 119 12.43 -2.64 6.66
C SER A 119 12.55 -4.13 6.97
N ARG A 120 11.46 -4.89 6.83
CA ARG A 120 11.44 -6.31 7.14
C ARG A 120 11.86 -7.20 5.97
N PHE A 121 11.61 -6.75 4.75
CA PHE A 121 11.86 -7.51 3.53
C PHE A 121 12.66 -6.67 2.51
N PRO A 122 13.88 -6.21 2.87
CA PRO A 122 14.64 -5.25 2.05
C PRO A 122 14.98 -5.75 0.63
N GLU A 123 15.02 -7.07 0.45
CA GLU A 123 15.26 -7.74 -0.84
C GLU A 123 13.98 -8.34 -1.44
N GLY A 124 12.82 -8.01 -0.85
CA GLY A 124 11.53 -8.50 -1.32
C GLY A 124 11.13 -7.88 -2.66
N ASN A 125 10.42 -8.66 -3.48
CA ASN A 125 9.98 -8.21 -4.80
C ASN A 125 8.97 -7.06 -4.75
N LYS A 126 8.30 -6.85 -3.61
CA LYS A 126 7.34 -5.75 -3.41
C LYS A 126 7.99 -4.43 -2.94
N VAL A 127 9.31 -4.39 -2.72
CA VAL A 127 10.01 -3.17 -2.26
C VAL A 127 9.88 -2.02 -3.26
N PRO A 128 10.07 -2.19 -4.58
CA PRO A 128 9.90 -1.09 -5.53
C PRO A 128 8.46 -0.54 -5.54
N ASP A 129 7.46 -1.41 -5.54
CA ASP A 129 6.05 -1.01 -5.51
C ASP A 129 5.70 -0.33 -4.17
N ALA A 130 6.25 -0.82 -3.05
CA ALA A 130 6.07 -0.21 -1.74
C ALA A 130 6.67 1.21 -1.69
N MET A 131 7.87 1.42 -2.26
CA MET A 131 8.47 2.76 -2.34
C MET A 131 7.62 3.73 -3.17
N TRP A 132 7.10 3.26 -4.31
CA TRP A 132 6.21 4.08 -5.13
C TRP A 132 4.93 4.45 -4.38
N LYS A 133 4.29 3.47 -3.76
CA LYS A 133 3.05 3.71 -3.01
C LYS A 133 3.29 4.56 -1.75
N LEU A 134 4.47 4.45 -1.11
CA LEU A 134 4.89 5.35 -0.03
C LEU A 134 4.94 6.80 -0.50
N GLY A 135 5.61 7.07 -1.62
CA GLY A 135 5.64 8.41 -2.20
C GLY A 135 4.24 8.96 -2.47
N MET A 136 3.35 8.12 -3.01
CA MET A 136 1.95 8.48 -3.24
C MET A 136 1.20 8.78 -1.93
N SER A 137 1.41 7.96 -0.90
CA SER A 137 0.77 8.15 0.41
C SER A 137 1.24 9.45 1.08
N GLU A 138 2.54 9.75 1.03
CA GLU A 138 3.10 10.99 1.55
C GLU A 138 2.58 12.23 0.79
N GLN A 139 2.39 12.13 -0.52
CA GLN A 139 1.72 13.19 -1.30
C GLN A 139 0.28 13.43 -0.82
N LYS A 140 -0.48 12.35 -0.57
CA LYS A 140 -1.86 12.46 -0.07
C LYS A 140 -1.93 13.07 1.33
N LEU A 141 -0.88 12.89 2.14
CA LEU A 141 -0.72 13.51 3.46
C LEU A 141 -0.23 14.98 3.40
N GLY A 142 0.13 15.48 2.20
CA GLY A 142 0.68 16.82 2.03
C GLY A 142 2.20 16.92 2.28
N HIS A 143 2.88 15.79 2.49
CA HIS A 143 4.32 15.74 2.76
C HIS A 143 5.12 15.67 1.46
N ALA A 144 5.10 16.74 0.66
CA ALA A 144 5.68 16.78 -0.68
C ALA A 144 7.17 16.41 -0.72
N ASP A 145 7.95 16.83 0.28
CA ASP A 145 9.39 16.55 0.30
C ASP A 145 9.68 15.09 0.60
N LYS A 146 8.97 14.48 1.55
CA LYS A 146 9.09 13.03 1.80
C LYS A 146 8.69 12.20 0.58
N ALA A 147 7.65 12.63 -0.13
CA ALA A 147 7.23 11.96 -1.36
C ALA A 147 8.34 11.99 -2.42
N LYS A 148 8.97 13.16 -2.64
CA LYS A 148 10.11 13.30 -3.56
C LYS A 148 11.28 12.40 -3.16
N ASP A 149 11.59 12.34 -1.85
CA ASP A 149 12.66 11.49 -1.33
C ASP A 149 12.40 10.00 -1.63
N TRP A 150 11.16 9.53 -1.44
CA TRP A 150 10.80 8.15 -1.75
C TRP A 150 10.89 7.85 -3.25
N PHE A 151 10.42 8.77 -4.10
CA PHE A 151 10.55 8.62 -5.55
C PHE A 151 12.01 8.64 -6.02
N ALA A 152 12.85 9.49 -5.43
CA ALA A 152 14.27 9.52 -5.72
C ALA A 152 14.97 8.22 -5.31
N LYS A 153 14.68 7.70 -4.10
CA LYS A 153 15.18 6.40 -3.64
C LYS A 153 14.76 5.25 -4.55
N LEU A 154 13.50 5.26 -5.02
CA LEU A 154 13.00 4.28 -5.97
C LEU A 154 13.79 4.33 -7.29
N ALA A 155 13.93 5.51 -7.87
CA ALA A 155 14.67 5.70 -9.14
C ALA A 155 16.14 5.29 -9.03
N GLN A 156 16.77 5.54 -7.88
CA GLN A 156 18.17 5.23 -7.63
C GLN A 156 18.39 3.73 -7.38
N ARG A 157 17.55 3.12 -6.57
CA ARG A 157 17.74 1.73 -6.11
C ARG A 157 17.19 0.71 -7.10
N PHE A 158 16.12 1.05 -7.81
CA PHE A 158 15.40 0.14 -8.69
C PHE A 158 15.03 0.81 -10.04
N PRO A 159 16.01 1.34 -10.79
CA PRO A 159 15.75 2.13 -12.01
C PRO A 159 14.98 1.35 -13.09
N GLU A 160 15.19 0.03 -13.16
CA GLU A 160 14.56 -0.83 -14.17
C GLU A 160 13.21 -1.42 -13.73
N SER A 161 12.75 -1.09 -12.50
CA SER A 161 11.48 -1.63 -12.00
C SER A 161 10.28 -0.99 -12.70
N PRO A 162 9.19 -1.75 -12.89
CA PRO A 162 7.94 -1.17 -13.39
C PRO A 162 7.44 0.01 -12.54
N ALA A 163 7.70 -0.01 -11.23
CA ALA A 163 7.37 1.07 -10.33
C ALA A 163 8.16 2.36 -10.64
N ALA A 164 9.45 2.26 -10.96
CA ALA A 164 10.26 3.40 -11.35
C ALA A 164 9.81 4.00 -12.70
N HIS A 165 9.38 3.19 -13.62
CA HIS A 165 8.86 3.65 -14.91
C HIS A 165 7.54 4.45 -14.78
N ARG A 166 6.82 4.33 -13.67
CA ARG A 166 5.63 5.16 -13.36
C ARG A 166 5.98 6.55 -12.85
N LEU A 167 7.25 6.79 -12.48
CA LEU A 167 7.67 8.10 -12.01
C LEU A 167 7.55 9.12 -13.15
N PRO A 168 7.12 10.37 -12.86
CA PRO A 168 7.18 11.44 -13.84
C PRO A 168 8.60 11.54 -14.37
N GLN A 169 8.77 11.31 -15.66
CA GLN A 169 10.07 11.51 -16.31
C GLN A 169 10.44 12.97 -16.10
N VAL A 170 11.36 13.25 -15.18
CA VAL A 170 12.01 14.55 -15.13
C VAL A 170 12.82 14.62 -16.45
N ARG A 171 12.25 15.26 -17.46
CA ARG A 171 13.02 15.62 -18.67
C ARG A 171 14.21 16.41 -18.16
N GLY A 172 15.36 15.77 -18.12
CA GLY A 172 16.63 16.47 -17.97
C GLY A 172 16.70 17.58 -19.00
N PRO A 173 17.43 18.67 -18.75
CA PRO A 173 17.62 19.72 -19.74
C PRO A 173 18.07 19.01 -21.01
N THR A 174 17.24 19.11 -22.04
CA THR A 174 17.61 18.65 -23.39
C THR A 174 18.97 19.26 -23.69
N SER A 175 20.01 18.44 -23.77
CA SER A 175 21.26 18.87 -24.36
C SER A 175 20.94 19.22 -25.81
N GLN A 176 20.61 20.49 -26.03
CA GLN A 176 20.61 21.05 -27.36
C GLN A 176 22.07 20.92 -27.86
N SER A 177 22.28 20.00 -28.73
CA SER A 177 23.48 19.96 -29.53
C SER A 177 23.65 21.34 -30.17
N PRO A 178 24.82 22.01 -30.04
CA PRO A 178 25.01 23.25 -30.73
C PRO A 178 24.97 22.94 -32.23
N ASP A 179 23.97 23.52 -32.88
CA ASP A 179 23.86 23.55 -34.34
C ASP A 179 25.14 24.15 -34.93
N THR A 180 25.96 23.32 -35.52
CA THR A 180 27.13 23.74 -36.25
C THR A 180 26.67 24.19 -37.63
N THR A 181 26.20 25.42 -37.70
CA THR A 181 25.97 26.07 -38.97
C THR A 181 27.29 26.69 -39.43
N ARG A 182 27.72 26.18 -40.54
CA ARG A 182 28.68 26.86 -41.42
C ARG A 182 28.04 27.04 -42.77
#